data_c528e69400fa6386903ea9f04d732524
#
_entry.id   c528e69400fa6386903ea9f04d732524
#
_cell.length_a   1.000
_cell.length_b   1.000
_cell.length_c   1.000
_cell.angle_alpha   90.00
_cell.angle_beta   90.00
_cell.angle_gamma   90.00
#
_symmetry.space_group_name_H-M   'P 1'
#
loop_
_entity.id
_entity.type
_entity.pdbx_description
1 polymer ?
#
loop_
_entity_poly.entity_id
_entity_poly.type
_entity_poly.pdbx_seq_one_letter_code
_entity_poly.pdbx_strand_id
1 'polypeptide(L)'
;IIFRWTVLTWVFLMLIAIMLGMLMATIVLTRRADMVGYKQLDGKTGAAISVLRNINKAGFNFPEQPVWVDPRTKDAIWRGTGYNGIYLLGEGDYDRVKRAMDRQEQSIKSVTAGSQIPVYRVMVGNGQGQVPLKKLRSNIIRRKAYRPTHHKNALLAKIHPRERFILTKAELEKLNARLRTLQTKNGMGIPKGIDPTRMQHVSRRAMRGR
;
A
#
# COMPACT_ATOMS: atom_id res chain seq x y z
N ILE A 1 38.49 -13.06 -47.97
CA ILE A 1 37.13 -12.51 -47.63
C ILE A 1 36.58 -13.16 -46.38
N ILE A 2 36.69 -14.47 -46.18
CA ILE A 2 36.18 -15.23 -45.02
C ILE A 2 36.83 -14.76 -43.73
N PHE A 3 38.13 -14.46 -43.70
CA PHE A 3 38.85 -14.00 -42.51
C PHE A 3 38.37 -12.62 -42.01
N ARG A 4 38.02 -11.69 -42.88
CA ARG A 4 37.47 -10.37 -42.49
C ARG A 4 36.08 -10.47 -41.89
N TRP A 5 35.25 -11.41 -42.35
CA TRP A 5 33.94 -11.67 -41.74
C TRP A 5 34.03 -12.20 -40.30
N THR A 6 35.02 -13.07 -40.05
CA THR A 6 35.28 -13.63 -38.73
C THR A 6 35.68 -12.53 -37.73
N VAL A 7 36.57 -11.61 -38.14
CA VAL A 7 37.01 -10.49 -37.29
C VAL A 7 35.82 -9.54 -36.97
N LEU A 8 35.01 -9.20 -37.97
CA LEU A 8 33.81 -8.38 -37.77
C LEU A 8 32.81 -9.03 -36.76
N THR A 9 32.61 -10.33 -36.90
CA THR A 9 31.73 -11.08 -35.99
C THR A 9 32.25 -11.05 -34.54
N TRP A 10 33.56 -11.20 -34.34
CA TRP A 10 34.18 -11.12 -33.03
C TRP A 10 34.06 -9.73 -32.39
N VAL A 11 34.26 -8.68 -33.20
CA VAL A 11 34.06 -7.29 -32.74
C VAL A 11 32.61 -7.03 -32.31
N PHE A 12 31.62 -7.50 -33.12
CA PHE A 12 30.20 -7.41 -32.78
C PHE A 12 29.86 -8.16 -31.48
N LEU A 13 30.38 -9.38 -31.32
CA LEU A 13 30.17 -10.17 -30.10
C LEU A 13 30.77 -9.49 -28.87
N MET A 14 31.96 -8.90 -28.99
CA MET A 14 32.57 -8.13 -27.91
C MET A 14 31.72 -6.92 -27.51
N LEU A 15 31.18 -6.20 -28.47
CA LEU A 15 30.35 -5.03 -28.26
C LEU A 15 29.03 -5.41 -27.53
N ILE A 16 28.40 -6.49 -27.96
CA ILE A 16 27.21 -7.06 -27.32
C ILE A 16 27.53 -7.52 -25.90
N ALA A 17 28.66 -8.19 -25.69
CA ALA A 17 29.07 -8.64 -24.35
C ALA A 17 29.28 -7.48 -23.38
N ILE A 18 29.90 -6.38 -23.83
CA ILE A 18 30.07 -5.16 -23.02
C ILE A 18 28.72 -4.54 -22.68
N MET A 19 27.79 -4.43 -23.63
CA MET A 19 26.45 -3.89 -23.40
C MET A 19 25.66 -4.75 -22.41
N LEU A 20 25.71 -6.08 -22.54
CA LEU A 20 25.08 -7.00 -21.60
C LEU A 20 25.71 -6.92 -20.20
N GLY A 21 27.04 -6.79 -20.14
CA GLY A 21 27.75 -6.58 -18.86
C GLY A 21 27.31 -5.29 -18.15
N MET A 22 27.22 -4.19 -18.90
CA MET A 22 26.71 -2.92 -18.38
C MET A 22 25.26 -3.01 -17.91
N LEU A 23 24.42 -3.68 -18.66
CA LEU A 23 23.02 -3.94 -18.29
C LEU A 23 22.93 -4.74 -16.97
N MET A 24 23.70 -5.82 -16.86
CA MET A 24 23.75 -6.63 -15.65
C MET A 24 24.28 -5.85 -14.45
N ALA A 25 25.32 -5.05 -14.65
CA ALA A 25 25.87 -4.19 -13.60
C ALA A 25 24.83 -3.19 -13.07
N THR A 26 24.09 -2.52 -13.96
CA THR A 26 23.03 -1.59 -13.56
C THR A 26 21.89 -2.29 -12.82
N ILE A 27 21.49 -3.48 -13.23
CA ILE A 27 20.46 -4.28 -12.53
C ILE A 27 20.92 -4.64 -11.10
N VAL A 28 22.18 -5.09 -10.94
CA VAL A 28 22.74 -5.44 -9.64
C VAL A 28 22.84 -4.22 -8.74
N LEU A 29 23.29 -3.09 -9.28
CA LEU A 29 23.43 -1.83 -8.54
C LEU A 29 22.08 -1.31 -8.05
N THR A 30 21.08 -1.32 -8.93
CA THR A 30 19.70 -0.90 -8.59
C THR A 30 19.10 -1.81 -7.50
N ARG A 31 19.29 -3.12 -7.59
CA ARG A 31 18.81 -4.05 -6.56
C ARG A 31 19.49 -3.84 -5.21
N ARG A 32 20.79 -3.48 -5.19
CA ARG A 32 21.51 -3.16 -3.95
C ARG A 32 21.05 -1.83 -3.37
N ALA A 33 20.89 -0.79 -4.19
CA ALA A 33 20.37 0.50 -3.76
C ALA A 33 18.98 0.39 -3.13
N ASP A 34 18.06 -0.34 -3.77
CA ASP A 34 16.73 -0.61 -3.22
C ASP A 34 16.81 -1.30 -1.86
N MET A 35 17.71 -2.27 -1.70
CA MET A 35 17.86 -3.01 -0.45
C MET A 35 18.34 -2.11 0.71
N VAL A 36 19.24 -1.18 0.44
CA VAL A 36 19.72 -0.20 1.44
C VAL A 36 18.60 0.78 1.78
N GLY A 37 17.85 1.28 0.79
CA GLY A 37 16.71 2.18 1.00
C GLY A 37 15.65 1.55 1.91
N TYR A 38 15.27 0.30 1.69
CA TYR A 38 14.32 -0.40 2.56
C TYR A 38 14.84 -0.61 3.99
N LYS A 39 16.13 -0.90 4.17
CA LYS A 39 16.74 -1.04 5.50
C LYS A 39 16.73 0.27 6.30
N GLN A 40 16.91 1.42 5.63
CA GLN A 40 16.87 2.72 6.29
C GLN A 40 15.47 3.15 6.73
N LEU A 41 14.43 2.65 6.04
CA LEU A 41 13.02 2.88 6.37
C LEU A 41 12.50 1.89 7.41
N ASP A 42 13.17 0.75 7.56
CA ASP A 42 12.72 -0.32 8.46
C ASP A 42 12.71 0.16 9.92
N GLY A 43 11.61 -0.09 10.62
CA GLY A 43 11.39 0.37 11.98
C GLY A 43 10.97 1.85 12.13
N LYS A 44 10.85 2.63 11.05
CA LYS A 44 10.30 3.99 11.11
C LYS A 44 8.79 3.95 10.91
N THR A 45 8.04 4.66 11.75
CA THR A 45 6.59 4.83 11.58
C THR A 45 6.29 5.53 10.25
N GLY A 46 5.38 4.97 9.45
CA GLY A 46 5.05 5.49 8.13
C GLY A 46 5.88 4.90 6.98
N ALA A 47 6.75 3.94 7.26
CA ALA A 47 7.54 3.27 6.23
C ALA A 47 6.65 2.51 5.24
N ALA A 48 5.61 1.83 5.70
CA ALA A 48 4.67 1.11 4.85
C ALA A 48 3.97 2.04 3.87
N ILE A 49 3.46 3.17 4.35
CA ILE A 49 2.72 4.10 3.50
C ILE A 49 3.62 4.77 2.47
N SER A 50 4.87 5.08 2.82
CA SER A 50 5.82 5.67 1.88
C SER A 50 6.11 4.75 0.69
N VAL A 51 6.16 3.43 0.91
CA VAL A 51 6.34 2.43 -0.15
C VAL A 51 5.07 2.25 -0.98
N LEU A 52 3.89 2.34 -0.36
CA LEU A 52 2.61 2.07 -1.03
C LEU A 52 2.04 3.27 -1.76
N ARG A 53 2.36 4.49 -1.35
CA ARG A 53 1.94 5.72 -2.03
C ARG A 53 2.32 5.72 -3.51
N ASN A 54 3.47 5.16 -3.82
CA ASN A 54 4.00 5.09 -5.18
C ASN A 54 3.45 3.91 -6.01
N ILE A 55 2.36 3.26 -5.56
CA ILE A 55 1.71 2.23 -6.39
C ILE A 55 0.83 2.94 -7.44
N ASN A 56 1.40 3.18 -8.61
CA ASN A 56 0.70 3.78 -9.77
C ASN A 56 -0.20 2.79 -10.53
N LYS A 57 -0.72 1.77 -9.85
CA LYS A 57 -1.71 0.88 -10.46
C LYS A 57 -3.11 1.44 -10.25
N ALA A 58 -3.86 1.53 -11.35
CA ALA A 58 -5.25 2.00 -11.32
C ALA A 58 -6.05 1.30 -10.20
N GLY A 59 -6.76 2.08 -9.41
CA GLY A 59 -7.66 1.61 -8.38
C GLY A 59 -7.09 1.43 -6.98
N PHE A 60 -5.79 1.56 -6.77
CA PHE A 60 -5.24 1.62 -5.41
C PHE A 60 -5.21 3.06 -4.89
N ASN A 61 -5.69 3.25 -3.67
CA ASN A 61 -5.64 4.51 -2.95
C ASN A 61 -5.18 4.27 -1.52
N PHE A 62 -4.01 4.81 -1.19
CA PHE A 62 -3.40 4.72 0.14
C PHE A 62 -3.19 6.14 0.70
N PRO A 63 -4.11 6.66 1.53
CA PRO A 63 -3.96 7.97 2.16
C PRO A 63 -2.75 7.99 3.10
N GLU A 64 -2.09 9.14 3.17
CA GLU A 64 -0.93 9.35 4.05
C GLU A 64 -1.31 9.37 5.53
N GLN A 65 -2.53 9.83 5.81
CA GLN A 65 -3.02 9.93 7.18
C GLN A 65 -3.38 8.55 7.74
N PRO A 66 -2.84 8.17 8.90
CA PRO A 66 -3.22 6.95 9.58
C PRO A 66 -4.65 7.03 10.10
N VAL A 67 -5.33 5.89 10.16
CA VAL A 67 -6.68 5.78 10.75
C VAL A 67 -6.63 5.54 12.26
N TRP A 68 -5.49 5.15 12.77
CA TRP A 68 -5.22 4.99 14.18
C TRP A 68 -3.72 5.14 14.46
N VAL A 69 -3.38 5.83 15.54
CA VAL A 69 -2.01 5.97 16.06
C VAL A 69 -2.04 5.88 17.57
N ASP A 70 -1.12 5.14 18.14
CA ASP A 70 -0.84 5.17 19.57
C ASP A 70 0.21 6.26 19.84
N PRO A 71 -0.13 7.32 20.60
CA PRO A 71 0.80 8.44 20.86
C PRO A 71 2.03 8.01 21.66
N ARG A 72 1.94 6.96 22.48
CA ARG A 72 3.03 6.50 23.37
C ARG A 72 4.01 5.59 22.62
N THR A 73 3.49 4.59 21.90
CA THR A 73 4.30 3.53 21.27
C THR A 73 4.61 3.82 19.81
N LYS A 74 3.94 4.83 19.21
CA LYS A 74 4.04 5.16 17.78
C LYS A 74 3.54 4.04 16.85
N ASP A 75 2.84 3.05 17.41
CA ASP A 75 2.15 2.05 16.59
C ASP A 75 1.08 2.75 15.75
N ALA A 76 0.93 2.37 14.49
CA ALA A 76 0.02 3.05 13.60
C ALA A 76 -0.68 2.08 12.63
N ILE A 77 -1.91 2.45 12.24
CA ILE A 77 -2.69 1.71 11.25
C ILE A 77 -3.09 2.67 10.14
N TRP A 78 -2.82 2.27 8.91
CA TRP A 78 -3.31 2.93 7.70
C TRP A 78 -4.38 2.10 7.03
N ARG A 79 -5.26 2.78 6.32
CA ARG A 79 -6.30 2.15 5.54
C ARG A 79 -6.16 2.53 4.08
N GLY A 80 -6.01 1.52 3.24
CA GLY A 80 -6.01 1.66 1.79
C GLY A 80 -7.22 0.98 1.17
N THR A 81 -7.52 1.30 -0.07
CA THR A 81 -8.57 0.69 -0.87
C THR A 81 -8.04 0.28 -2.22
N GLY A 82 -8.68 -0.72 -2.80
CA GLY A 82 -8.40 -1.20 -4.15
C GLY A 82 -9.64 -1.87 -4.75
N TYR A 83 -9.61 -2.19 -6.04
CA TYR A 83 -10.73 -2.90 -6.69
C TYR A 83 -11.00 -4.27 -6.06
N ASN A 84 -10.02 -4.86 -5.41
CA ASN A 84 -10.09 -6.17 -4.77
C ASN A 84 -10.46 -6.11 -3.29
N GLY A 85 -10.67 -4.93 -2.70
CA GLY A 85 -11.10 -4.78 -1.32
C GLY A 85 -10.42 -3.66 -0.55
N ILE A 86 -10.53 -3.73 0.77
CA ILE A 86 -9.98 -2.76 1.72
C ILE A 86 -8.74 -3.36 2.37
N TYR A 87 -7.72 -2.55 2.58
CA TYR A 87 -6.46 -2.93 3.20
C TYR A 87 -6.26 -2.19 4.52
N LEU A 88 -6.00 -2.92 5.59
CA LEU A 88 -5.51 -2.40 6.86
C LEU A 88 -4.04 -2.74 6.99
N LEU A 89 -3.20 -1.72 7.09
CA LEU A 89 -1.75 -1.84 7.19
C LEU A 89 -1.34 -1.42 8.59
N GLY A 90 -0.72 -2.30 9.34
CA GLY A 90 -0.28 -2.01 10.70
C GLY A 90 1.21 -2.04 10.83
N GLU A 91 1.77 -1.04 11.48
CA GLU A 91 3.17 -0.96 11.89
C GLU A 91 3.26 -0.89 13.41
N GLY A 92 4.19 -1.60 13.99
CA GLY A 92 4.45 -1.62 15.42
C GLY A 92 4.37 -3.00 16.04
N ASP A 93 4.03 -3.06 17.34
CA ASP A 93 3.90 -4.30 18.08
C ASP A 93 2.72 -5.14 17.57
N TYR A 94 2.98 -6.42 17.32
CA TYR A 94 2.02 -7.32 16.67
C TYR A 94 0.69 -7.41 17.42
N ASP A 95 0.74 -7.63 18.73
CA ASP A 95 -0.49 -7.88 19.51
C ASP A 95 -1.30 -6.62 19.75
N ARG A 96 -0.63 -5.48 19.98
CA ARG A 96 -1.32 -4.19 20.13
C ARG A 96 -2.00 -3.76 18.84
N VAL A 97 -1.26 -3.81 17.73
CA VAL A 97 -1.76 -3.43 16.41
C VAL A 97 -2.87 -4.38 15.96
N LYS A 98 -2.76 -5.68 16.22
CA LYS A 98 -3.80 -6.67 15.92
C LYS A 98 -5.13 -6.31 16.60
N ARG A 99 -5.11 -6.02 17.91
CA ARG A 99 -6.31 -5.59 18.64
C ARG A 99 -6.91 -4.28 18.10
N ALA A 100 -6.06 -3.34 17.70
CA ALA A 100 -6.51 -2.09 17.10
C ALA A 100 -7.08 -2.33 15.70
N MET A 101 -6.51 -3.23 14.90
CA MET A 101 -7.05 -3.67 13.61
C MET A 101 -8.43 -4.32 13.73
N ASP A 102 -8.65 -5.13 14.77
CA ASP A 102 -9.97 -5.75 15.02
C ASP A 102 -11.06 -4.67 15.18
N ARG A 103 -10.78 -3.62 15.95
CA ARG A 103 -11.68 -2.48 16.11
C ARG A 103 -11.91 -1.73 14.79
N GLN A 104 -10.85 -1.49 14.04
CA GLN A 104 -10.95 -0.82 12.74
C GLN A 104 -11.74 -1.64 11.73
N GLU A 105 -11.55 -2.95 11.70
CA GLU A 105 -12.31 -3.83 10.83
C GLU A 105 -13.80 -3.85 11.18
N GLN A 106 -14.16 -3.89 12.47
CA GLN A 106 -15.54 -3.78 12.91
C GLN A 106 -16.19 -2.46 12.46
N SER A 107 -15.45 -1.35 12.61
CA SER A 107 -15.90 -0.04 12.13
C SER A 107 -16.08 0.01 10.61
N ILE A 108 -15.22 -0.66 9.85
CA ILE A 108 -15.36 -0.77 8.39
C ILE A 108 -16.57 -1.63 8.06
N LYS A 109 -16.75 -2.77 8.69
CA LYS A 109 -17.88 -3.68 8.46
C LYS A 109 -19.22 -3.02 8.75
N SER A 110 -19.31 -2.13 9.76
CA SER A 110 -20.54 -1.38 10.04
C SER A 110 -20.94 -0.44 8.89
N VAL A 111 -19.97 0.17 8.21
CA VAL A 111 -20.22 1.08 7.08
C VAL A 111 -20.40 0.34 5.76
N THR A 112 -19.84 -0.86 5.65
CA THR A 112 -19.96 -1.73 4.48
C THR A 112 -20.98 -2.84 4.69
N ALA A 113 -21.87 -2.71 5.67
CA ALA A 113 -22.91 -3.68 5.96
C ALA A 113 -23.73 -3.99 4.69
N GLY A 114 -23.97 -5.29 4.45
CA GLY A 114 -24.64 -5.76 3.24
C GLY A 114 -23.75 -5.91 2.00
N SER A 115 -22.48 -5.52 2.08
CA SER A 115 -21.51 -5.78 1.01
C SER A 115 -20.55 -6.91 1.40
N GLN A 116 -20.11 -7.70 0.43
CA GLN A 116 -19.12 -8.76 0.62
C GLN A 116 -17.69 -8.28 0.35
N ILE A 117 -17.39 -7.00 0.64
CA ILE A 117 -16.08 -6.43 0.38
C ILE A 117 -15.09 -7.00 1.38
N PRO A 118 -14.03 -7.69 0.93
CA PRO A 118 -13.03 -8.25 1.84
C PRO A 118 -12.16 -7.17 2.46
N VAL A 119 -11.81 -7.37 3.74
CA VAL A 119 -10.84 -6.55 4.46
C VAL A 119 -9.58 -7.38 4.66
N TYR A 120 -8.48 -6.91 4.10
CA TYR A 120 -7.17 -7.56 4.20
C TYR A 120 -6.34 -6.91 5.29
N ARG A 121 -5.91 -7.68 6.26
CA ARG A 121 -4.99 -7.24 7.30
C ARG A 121 -3.56 -7.55 6.87
N VAL A 122 -2.69 -6.58 6.94
CA VAL A 122 -1.26 -6.72 6.63
C VAL A 122 -0.46 -6.09 7.75
N MET A 123 0.17 -6.91 8.54
CA MET A 123 1.14 -6.48 9.54
C MET A 123 2.49 -6.30 8.86
N VAL A 124 3.09 -5.13 9.02
CA VAL A 124 4.38 -4.77 8.41
C VAL A 124 5.48 -4.86 9.45
N GLY A 125 6.54 -5.58 9.12
CA GLY A 125 7.68 -5.80 10.00
C GLY A 125 8.47 -7.03 9.63
N ASN A 126 9.46 -7.36 10.46
CA ASN A 126 10.35 -8.51 10.24
C ASN A 126 10.05 -9.69 11.19
N GLY A 127 9.02 -9.58 12.02
CA GLY A 127 8.61 -10.62 12.94
C GLY A 127 7.80 -11.74 12.31
N GLN A 128 7.50 -12.78 13.11
CA GLN A 128 6.68 -13.88 12.67
C GLN A 128 5.25 -13.41 12.36
N GLY A 129 4.72 -13.76 11.19
CA GLY A 129 3.41 -13.31 10.73
C GLY A 129 3.38 -11.90 10.15
N GLN A 130 4.50 -11.21 10.09
CA GLN A 130 4.63 -9.89 9.51
C GLN A 130 5.20 -9.95 8.08
N VAL A 131 4.87 -8.95 7.28
CA VAL A 131 5.34 -8.81 5.92
C VAL A 131 6.47 -7.79 5.89
N PRO A 132 7.69 -8.17 5.48
CA PRO A 132 8.80 -7.24 5.39
C PRO A 132 8.52 -6.16 4.35
N LEU A 133 8.98 -4.95 4.61
CA LEU A 133 8.73 -3.75 3.80
C LEU A 133 9.04 -3.97 2.31
N LYS A 134 10.14 -4.66 2.01
CA LYS A 134 10.56 -5.03 0.65
C LYS A 134 9.51 -5.86 -0.11
N LYS A 135 8.77 -6.73 0.59
CA LYS A 135 7.75 -7.62 -0.01
C LYS A 135 6.35 -7.01 0.03
N LEU A 136 6.15 -5.90 0.74
CA LEU A 136 4.84 -5.31 0.99
C LEU A 136 4.11 -4.95 -0.30
N ARG A 137 4.74 -4.20 -1.20
CA ARG A 137 4.18 -3.82 -2.50
C ARG A 137 3.74 -5.04 -3.32
N SER A 138 4.61 -6.04 -3.41
CA SER A 138 4.33 -7.28 -4.13
C SER A 138 3.17 -8.06 -3.49
N ASN A 139 3.12 -8.12 -2.16
CA ASN A 139 2.05 -8.79 -1.42
C ASN A 139 0.68 -8.16 -1.72
N ILE A 140 0.58 -6.84 -1.69
CA ILE A 140 -0.67 -6.12 -1.97
C ILE A 140 -1.10 -6.28 -3.44
N ILE A 141 -0.19 -6.09 -4.39
CA ILE A 141 -0.51 -6.17 -5.82
C ILE A 141 -0.92 -7.59 -6.24
N ARG A 142 -0.32 -8.61 -5.65
CA ARG A 142 -0.60 -10.01 -5.98
C ARG A 142 -1.87 -10.54 -5.31
N ARG A 143 -2.39 -9.87 -4.30
CA ARG A 143 -3.66 -10.28 -3.69
C ARG A 143 -4.79 -10.18 -4.69
N LYS A 144 -5.45 -11.31 -4.89
CA LYS A 144 -6.59 -11.43 -5.79
C LYS A 144 -7.80 -11.72 -4.94
N ALA A 145 -8.81 -10.88 -5.04
CA ALA A 145 -10.13 -11.23 -4.56
C ALA A 145 -10.91 -11.85 -5.72
N TYR A 146 -11.60 -12.93 -5.44
CA TYR A 146 -12.35 -13.65 -6.44
C TYR A 146 -13.81 -13.76 -6.01
N ARG A 147 -14.72 -13.38 -6.91
CA ARG A 147 -16.10 -13.79 -6.85
C ARG A 147 -16.23 -15.12 -7.55
N PRO A 148 -16.92 -16.12 -6.99
CA PRO A 148 -17.30 -17.28 -7.76
C PRO A 148 -18.24 -16.82 -8.88
N THR A 149 -17.85 -17.05 -10.13
CA THR A 149 -18.70 -16.75 -11.28
C THR A 149 -19.66 -17.92 -11.51
N HIS A 150 -20.96 -17.65 -11.49
CA HIS A 150 -21.96 -18.61 -11.87
C HIS A 150 -22.12 -18.61 -13.39
N HIS A 151 -21.28 -19.33 -14.08
CA HIS A 151 -21.46 -19.55 -15.51
C HIS A 151 -22.50 -20.65 -15.76
N LYS A 152 -23.46 -20.37 -16.63
CA LYS A 152 -24.46 -21.37 -17.07
C LYS A 152 -23.82 -22.53 -17.82
N ASN A 153 -22.67 -22.32 -18.47
CA ASN A 153 -21.94 -23.33 -19.22
C ASN A 153 -20.79 -23.89 -18.41
N ALA A 154 -20.76 -25.20 -18.21
CA ALA A 154 -19.69 -25.88 -17.45
C ALA A 154 -18.29 -25.67 -18.02
N LEU A 155 -18.13 -25.51 -19.33
CA LEU A 155 -16.87 -25.23 -19.98
C LEU A 155 -16.34 -23.83 -19.63
N LEU A 156 -17.20 -22.80 -19.63
CA LEU A 156 -16.83 -21.45 -19.25
C LEU A 156 -16.48 -21.34 -17.76
N ALA A 157 -17.18 -22.07 -16.89
CA ALA A 157 -16.86 -22.16 -15.49
C ALA A 157 -15.47 -22.77 -15.22
N LYS A 158 -15.02 -23.69 -16.08
CA LYS A 158 -13.69 -24.30 -16.00
C LYS A 158 -12.57 -23.36 -16.45
N ILE A 159 -12.82 -22.51 -17.46
CA ILE A 159 -11.85 -21.57 -18.03
C ILE A 159 -11.71 -20.31 -17.18
N HIS A 160 -12.84 -19.77 -16.68
CA HIS A 160 -12.90 -18.56 -15.85
C HIS A 160 -13.61 -18.82 -14.51
N PRO A 161 -12.99 -19.58 -13.59
CA PRO A 161 -13.65 -20.00 -12.36
C PRO A 161 -13.93 -18.85 -11.38
N ARG A 162 -13.26 -17.69 -11.56
CA ARG A 162 -13.31 -16.58 -10.59
C ARG A 162 -13.08 -15.23 -11.25
N GLU A 163 -13.82 -14.22 -10.80
CA GLU A 163 -13.57 -12.84 -11.17
C GLU A 163 -12.37 -12.27 -10.41
N ARG A 164 -11.56 -11.47 -11.09
CA ARG A 164 -10.35 -10.89 -10.49
C ARG A 164 -10.64 -9.66 -9.63
N PHE A 165 -11.67 -8.89 -9.98
CA PHE A 165 -12.04 -7.65 -9.32
C PHE A 165 -13.48 -7.73 -8.82
N ILE A 166 -13.71 -7.19 -7.61
CA ILE A 166 -15.02 -7.17 -6.99
C ILE A 166 -15.72 -5.83 -7.23
N LEU A 167 -14.96 -4.73 -7.15
CA LEU A 167 -15.47 -3.36 -7.19
C LEU A 167 -15.27 -2.74 -8.57
N THR A 168 -16.30 -2.05 -9.05
CA THR A 168 -16.21 -1.13 -10.17
C THR A 168 -15.60 0.20 -9.71
N LYS A 169 -15.15 1.04 -10.66
CA LYS A 169 -14.60 2.36 -10.35
C LYS A 169 -15.58 3.23 -9.56
N ALA A 170 -16.86 3.24 -9.96
CA ALA A 170 -17.91 4.00 -9.29
C ALA A 170 -18.20 3.50 -7.86
N GLU A 171 -18.19 2.19 -7.66
CA GLU A 171 -18.33 1.59 -6.31
C GLU A 171 -17.14 1.90 -5.42
N LEU A 172 -15.92 1.89 -5.97
CA LEU A 172 -14.71 2.26 -5.24
C LEU A 172 -14.74 3.73 -4.81
N GLU A 173 -15.19 4.64 -5.65
CA GLU A 173 -15.35 6.05 -5.32
C GLU A 173 -16.38 6.26 -4.20
N LYS A 174 -17.54 5.59 -4.31
CA LYS A 174 -18.57 5.60 -3.24
C LYS A 174 -18.05 5.02 -1.93
N LEU A 175 -17.30 3.92 -2.00
CA LEU A 175 -16.66 3.33 -0.83
C LEU A 175 -15.66 4.29 -0.18
N ASN A 176 -14.81 4.94 -0.97
CA ASN A 176 -13.84 5.91 -0.47
C ASN A 176 -14.54 7.10 0.21
N ALA A 177 -15.63 7.59 -0.35
CA ALA A 177 -16.43 8.66 0.26
C ALA A 177 -17.00 8.23 1.64
N ARG A 178 -17.59 7.04 1.73
CA ARG A 178 -18.12 6.50 3.00
C ARG A 178 -17.01 6.31 4.04
N LEU A 179 -15.85 5.80 3.64
CA LEU A 179 -14.73 5.60 4.53
C LEU A 179 -14.12 6.92 5.03
N ARG A 180 -14.11 7.98 4.20
CA ARG A 180 -13.73 9.34 4.65
C ARG A 180 -14.68 9.86 5.73
N THR A 181 -15.99 9.71 5.53
CA THR A 181 -17.01 10.10 6.52
C THR A 181 -16.82 9.34 7.84
N LEU A 182 -16.50 8.05 7.79
CA LEU A 182 -16.17 7.25 8.98
C LEU A 182 -14.95 7.82 9.72
N GLN A 183 -13.90 8.20 9.01
CA GLN A 183 -12.68 8.76 9.59
C GLN A 183 -12.95 10.10 10.30
N THR A 184 -13.77 10.94 9.71
CA THR A 184 -14.18 12.23 10.30
C THR A 184 -14.99 12.00 11.59
N LYS A 185 -15.91 11.03 11.59
CA LYS A 185 -16.71 10.70 12.79
C LYS A 185 -15.86 10.15 13.95
N ASN A 186 -14.83 9.38 13.65
CA ASN A 186 -13.95 8.78 14.66
C ASN A 186 -12.92 9.77 15.24
N GLY A 187 -13.00 11.05 14.90
CA GLY A 187 -12.19 12.10 15.52
C GLY A 187 -10.74 12.19 15.05
N MET A 188 -10.36 11.45 14.04
CA MET A 188 -9.03 11.54 13.38
C MET A 188 -8.99 12.57 12.25
N GLY A 189 -10.08 13.30 12.03
CA GLY A 189 -10.06 14.53 11.25
C GLY A 189 -10.20 15.68 12.22
N ILE A 190 -9.37 16.67 12.17
CA ILE A 190 -9.36 17.93 12.93
C ILE A 190 -9.82 17.75 14.39
N PRO A 191 -9.00 17.94 15.41
CA PRO A 191 -9.40 17.85 16.81
C PRO A 191 -10.70 18.63 17.04
N LYS A 192 -11.68 18.03 17.75
CA LYS A 192 -12.91 18.69 18.12
C LYS A 192 -12.55 20.02 18.82
N GLY A 193 -12.89 21.14 18.21
CA GLY A 193 -12.62 22.47 18.74
C GLY A 193 -11.72 23.37 17.88
N ILE A 194 -11.13 22.86 16.80
CA ILE A 194 -10.44 23.70 15.82
C ILE A 194 -11.38 23.90 14.63
N ASP A 195 -12.06 25.01 14.61
CA ASP A 195 -12.79 25.49 13.42
C ASP A 195 -11.75 25.97 12.40
N PRO A 196 -11.62 25.33 11.22
CA PRO A 196 -10.64 25.72 10.22
C PRO A 196 -10.91 27.12 9.65
N THR A 197 -12.09 27.67 9.89
CA THR A 197 -12.45 29.04 9.47
C THR A 197 -12.14 30.10 10.52
N ARG A 198 -11.87 29.69 11.77
CA ARG A 198 -11.38 30.59 12.81
C ARG A 198 -9.86 30.65 12.75
N MET A 199 -9.33 31.70 12.16
CA MET A 199 -7.93 32.08 12.39
C MET A 199 -7.71 32.14 13.92
N GLN A 200 -6.77 31.31 14.42
CA GLN A 200 -6.38 31.37 15.82
C GLN A 200 -5.93 32.80 16.11
N HIS A 201 -6.71 33.52 16.86
CA HIS A 201 -6.30 34.79 17.44
C HIS A 201 -5.14 34.48 18.40
N VAL A 202 -3.92 34.59 17.89
CA VAL A 202 -2.73 34.55 18.71
C VAL A 202 -2.85 35.68 19.70
N SER A 203 -3.05 35.34 20.97
CA SER A 203 -3.26 36.35 22.01
C SER A 203 -2.05 37.30 22.03
N ARG A 204 -2.28 38.60 22.00
CA ARG A 204 -1.21 39.63 22.07
C ARG A 204 -0.25 39.47 23.27
N ARG A 205 -0.63 38.68 24.29
CA ARG A 205 0.25 38.28 25.41
C ARG A 205 1.37 37.30 24.99
N ALA A 206 1.15 36.45 24.00
CA ALA A 206 2.19 35.53 23.49
C ALA A 206 3.26 36.22 22.64
N MET A 207 2.99 37.44 22.14
CA MET A 207 3.94 38.25 21.40
C MET A 207 4.80 39.19 22.23
N ARG A 208 4.45 39.41 23.53
CA ARG A 208 5.30 40.11 24.47
C ARG A 208 6.09 39.08 25.27
N GLY A 209 7.22 38.65 24.69
CA GLY A 209 8.20 37.86 25.41
C GLY A 209 8.59 38.54 26.73
N ARG A 210 8.51 37.79 27.81
CA ARG A 210 9.32 37.98 28.99
C ARG A 210 10.44 36.98 28.96
#